data_fe7ac3248a2cca7f23cd667b363c2cd3
#
_entry.id   fe7ac3248a2cca7f23cd667b363c2cd3
#
_cell.length_a   1.000
_cell.length_b   1.000
_cell.length_c   1.000
_cell.angle_alpha   90.00
_cell.angle_beta   90.00
_cell.angle_gamma   90.00
#
_symmetry.space_group_name_H-M   'P 1'
#
loop_
_entity.id
_entity.type
_entity.pdbx_description
1 polymer ?
#
loop_
_entity_poly.entity_id
_entity_poly.type
_entity_poly.pdbx_seq_one_letter_code
_entity_poly.pdbx_strand_id
1 'polypeptide(L)'
;MEISGEQEPKWYAMRDLKRPNAKLPAYKQLAEAGFRIFTPTTSKIVESGGRKRRIEVPVIQDLLFVYSDRNSLDFTVERTETLQYRYVKGGGYREPLVVPTFDMDRFITAVSSVKTPHYFQPDEITPNMYGSQVRMVCDGPLNGFEGTLLKIKGSGKKRLVVTLPGLLAAAIEVGSTDYIELI
;
A
#
# COMPACT_ATOMS: atom_id res chain seq x y z
N MET A 1 -40.29 6.38 1.05
CA MET A 1 -39.43 5.21 0.82
C MET A 1 -38.09 5.73 0.31
N GLU A 2 -37.22 6.08 1.23
CA GLU A 2 -35.87 6.57 0.88
C GLU A 2 -35.07 5.36 0.39
N ILE A 3 -34.71 5.41 -0.88
CA ILE A 3 -33.71 4.49 -1.46
C ILE A 3 -32.43 4.85 -0.73
N SER A 4 -32.00 3.98 0.23
CA SER A 4 -30.65 4.07 0.79
C SER A 4 -29.68 4.02 -0.38
N GLY A 5 -29.12 5.18 -0.71
CA GLY A 5 -28.13 5.29 -1.78
C GLY A 5 -26.99 4.32 -1.45
N GLU A 6 -26.77 3.34 -2.32
CA GLU A 6 -25.56 2.51 -2.28
C GLU A 6 -24.38 3.48 -2.26
N GLN A 7 -23.69 3.54 -1.13
CA GLN A 7 -22.51 4.37 -1.02
C GLN A 7 -21.44 3.77 -1.94
N GLU A 8 -20.95 4.57 -2.86
CA GLU A 8 -19.90 4.17 -3.79
C GLU A 8 -18.71 3.56 -3.03
N PRO A 9 -18.23 2.37 -3.41
CA PRO A 9 -17.10 1.73 -2.77
C PRO A 9 -15.83 2.59 -2.83
N LYS A 10 -15.07 2.62 -1.75
CA LYS A 10 -13.83 3.39 -1.60
C LYS A 10 -12.73 2.55 -0.96
N TRP A 11 -11.49 2.97 -1.13
CA TRP A 11 -10.36 2.40 -0.41
C TRP A 11 -10.23 3.04 0.98
N TYR A 12 -10.47 2.26 2.01
CA TYR A 12 -10.28 2.67 3.40
C TYR A 12 -8.94 2.18 3.91
N ALA A 13 -8.16 3.08 4.52
CA ALA A 13 -6.99 2.70 5.29
C ALA A 13 -7.42 2.21 6.66
N MET A 14 -7.00 0.99 7.01
CA MET A 14 -7.42 0.28 8.22
C MET A 14 -6.24 -0.08 9.10
N ARG A 15 -6.52 -0.42 10.35
CA ARG A 15 -5.56 -0.96 11.31
C ARG A 15 -5.95 -2.37 11.72
N ASP A 16 -4.98 -3.27 11.71
CA ASP A 16 -5.07 -4.60 12.33
C ASP A 16 -4.33 -4.60 13.67
N LEU A 17 -5.05 -4.63 14.75
CA LEU A 17 -4.49 -4.64 16.11
C LEU A 17 -4.08 -6.05 16.58
N LYS A 18 -4.18 -7.06 15.72
CA LYS A 18 -3.71 -8.40 16.03
C LYS A 18 -2.19 -8.44 16.19
N ARG A 19 -1.74 -9.39 17.01
CA ARG A 19 -0.29 -9.61 17.18
C ARG A 19 0.38 -10.04 15.88
N PRO A 20 1.69 -9.75 15.69
CA PRO A 20 2.43 -10.08 14.47
C PRO A 20 2.36 -11.55 14.05
N ASN A 21 2.26 -12.45 15.04
CA ASN A 21 2.23 -13.89 14.85
C ASN A 21 0.81 -14.48 14.89
N ALA A 22 -0.24 -13.66 14.76
CA ALA A 22 -1.60 -14.16 14.71
C ALA A 22 -1.77 -15.14 13.54
N LYS A 23 -2.41 -16.28 13.80
CA LYS A 23 -2.66 -17.31 12.77
C LYS A 23 -3.51 -16.80 11.62
N LEU A 24 -4.46 -15.92 11.93
CA LEU A 24 -5.34 -15.30 10.94
C LEU A 24 -5.32 -13.78 11.12
N PRO A 25 -4.39 -13.06 10.49
CA PRO A 25 -4.38 -11.59 10.49
C PRO A 25 -5.61 -11.05 9.74
N ALA A 26 -5.99 -9.80 10.03
CA ALA A 26 -7.21 -9.21 9.50
C ALA A 26 -7.25 -9.18 7.97
N TYR A 27 -6.12 -8.93 7.30
CA TYR A 27 -6.09 -8.92 5.83
C TYR A 27 -6.43 -10.27 5.21
N LYS A 28 -6.05 -11.40 5.84
CA LYS A 28 -6.45 -12.73 5.38
C LYS A 28 -7.92 -13.01 5.67
N GLN A 29 -8.38 -12.68 6.88
CA GLN A 29 -9.78 -12.84 7.28
C GLN A 29 -10.73 -12.08 6.37
N LEU A 30 -10.41 -10.83 6.02
CA LEU A 30 -11.21 -10.02 5.11
C LEU A 30 -11.19 -10.54 3.68
N ALA A 31 -10.03 -11.01 3.20
CA ALA A 31 -9.94 -11.64 1.88
C ALA A 31 -10.79 -12.92 1.79
N GLU A 32 -10.77 -13.76 2.82
CA GLU A 32 -11.62 -14.96 2.92
C GLU A 32 -13.12 -14.60 2.99
N ALA A 33 -13.46 -13.45 3.56
CA ALA A 33 -14.83 -12.92 3.60
C ALA A 33 -15.26 -12.25 2.27
N GLY A 34 -14.40 -12.22 1.25
CA GLY A 34 -14.70 -11.71 -0.07
C GLY A 34 -14.44 -10.22 -0.27
N PHE A 35 -13.83 -9.52 0.68
CA PHE A 35 -13.43 -8.14 0.49
C PHE A 35 -12.23 -8.03 -0.45
N ARG A 36 -12.24 -7.00 -1.31
CA ARG A 36 -11.05 -6.60 -2.06
C ARG A 36 -10.11 -5.88 -1.11
N ILE A 37 -8.96 -6.48 -0.82
CA ILE A 37 -7.96 -5.93 0.11
C ILE A 37 -6.63 -5.69 -0.59
N PHE A 38 -5.83 -4.79 -0.02
CA PHE A 38 -4.43 -4.65 -0.34
C PHE A 38 -3.62 -4.49 0.95
N THR A 39 -2.56 -5.27 1.09
CA THR A 39 -1.58 -5.14 2.17
C THR A 39 -0.19 -5.21 1.54
N PRO A 40 0.63 -4.17 1.66
CA PRO A 40 2.01 -4.23 1.19
C PRO A 40 2.80 -5.25 2.02
N THR A 41 3.37 -6.24 1.35
CA THR A 41 4.12 -7.32 1.99
C THR A 41 5.57 -7.36 1.52
N THR A 42 6.43 -7.94 2.34
CA THR A 42 7.81 -8.24 2.01
C THR A 42 8.16 -9.65 2.44
N SER A 43 9.12 -10.26 1.76
CA SER A 43 9.61 -11.60 2.11
C SER A 43 10.58 -11.54 3.29
N LYS A 44 10.33 -12.35 4.30
CA LYS A 44 11.23 -12.53 5.45
C LYS A 44 11.63 -14.00 5.60
N ILE A 45 12.89 -14.24 5.90
CA ILE A 45 13.37 -15.58 6.24
C ILE A 45 13.22 -15.76 7.76
N VAL A 46 12.47 -16.78 8.15
CA VAL A 46 12.33 -17.20 9.54
C VAL A 46 12.91 -18.60 9.72
N GLU A 47 13.52 -18.83 10.87
CA GLU A 47 14.04 -20.15 11.25
C GLU A 47 13.11 -20.77 12.30
N SER A 48 12.65 -21.97 12.06
CA SER A 48 11.80 -22.73 12.97
C SER A 48 12.17 -24.19 12.89
N GLY A 49 12.52 -24.80 14.05
CA GLY A 49 12.93 -26.20 14.13
C GLY A 49 14.15 -26.53 13.26
N GLY A 50 15.13 -25.64 13.17
CA GLY A 50 16.36 -25.82 12.37
C GLY A 50 16.14 -25.69 10.85
N ARG A 51 14.95 -25.31 10.41
CA ARG A 51 14.64 -25.12 8.99
C ARG A 51 14.35 -23.65 8.68
N LYS A 52 15.00 -23.13 7.65
CA LYS A 52 14.73 -21.78 7.12
C LYS A 52 13.52 -21.81 6.19
N ARG A 53 12.56 -20.92 6.44
CA ARG A 53 11.39 -20.75 5.59
C ARG A 53 11.27 -19.29 5.19
N ARG A 54 10.92 -19.04 3.93
CA ARG A 54 10.52 -17.71 3.47
C ARG A 54 9.04 -17.54 3.73
N ILE A 55 8.70 -16.45 4.40
CA ILE A 55 7.31 -16.06 4.66
C ILE A 55 7.07 -14.64 4.18
N GLU A 56 5.84 -14.37 3.74
CA GLU A 56 5.39 -13.03 3.42
C GLU A 56 4.81 -12.38 4.68
N VAL A 57 5.28 -11.20 4.99
CA VAL A 57 4.83 -10.42 6.15
C VAL A 57 4.47 -9.00 5.72
N PRO A 58 3.49 -8.35 6.35
CA PRO A 58 3.20 -6.94 6.11
C PRO A 58 4.43 -6.06 6.36
N VAL A 59 4.66 -5.08 5.47
CA VAL A 59 5.73 -4.09 5.62
C VAL A 59 5.48 -3.20 6.82
N ILE A 60 4.23 -2.74 6.97
CA ILE A 60 3.73 -2.06 8.16
C ILE A 60 2.68 -2.98 8.78
N GLN A 61 2.98 -3.47 9.97
CA GLN A 61 2.27 -4.57 10.60
C GLN A 61 0.78 -4.35 10.77
N ASP A 62 0.38 -3.13 11.08
CA ASP A 62 -1.00 -2.77 11.37
C ASP A 62 -1.69 -2.04 10.20
N LEU A 63 -1.08 -1.97 9.01
CA LEU A 63 -1.63 -1.27 7.86
C LEU A 63 -2.21 -2.26 6.85
N LEU A 64 -3.48 -2.06 6.53
CA LEU A 64 -4.14 -2.69 5.39
C LEU A 64 -5.13 -1.72 4.74
N PHE A 65 -5.47 -2.00 3.50
CA PHE A 65 -6.44 -1.23 2.73
C PHE A 65 -7.59 -2.14 2.33
N VAL A 66 -8.81 -1.65 2.45
CA VAL A 66 -10.03 -2.39 2.12
C VAL A 66 -10.87 -1.56 1.17
N TYR A 67 -11.24 -2.13 0.03
CA TYR A 67 -12.16 -1.53 -0.93
C TYR A 67 -13.56 -2.03 -0.68
N SER A 68 -14.44 -1.16 -0.21
CA SER A 68 -15.81 -1.50 0.15
C SER A 68 -16.71 -0.26 0.19
N ASP A 69 -18.02 -0.46 0.18
CA ASP A 69 -18.96 0.52 0.69
C ASP A 69 -18.85 0.65 2.20
N ARG A 70 -19.25 1.80 2.72
CA ARG A 70 -19.12 2.13 4.14
C ARG A 70 -19.95 1.21 5.03
N ASN A 71 -21.19 0.89 4.63
CA ASN A 71 -22.12 0.12 5.47
C ASN A 71 -21.63 -1.31 5.70
N SER A 72 -21.19 -1.98 4.61
CA SER A 72 -20.63 -3.33 4.68
C SER A 72 -19.37 -3.39 5.55
N LEU A 73 -18.53 -2.37 5.45
CA LEU A 73 -17.30 -2.31 6.22
C LEU A 73 -17.56 -1.97 7.70
N ASP A 74 -18.47 -1.06 8.01
CA ASP A 74 -18.89 -0.74 9.39
C ASP A 74 -19.42 -1.98 10.10
N PHE A 75 -20.28 -2.76 9.45
CA PHE A 75 -20.79 -4.02 9.98
C PHE A 75 -19.65 -5.01 10.35
N THR A 76 -18.61 -5.06 9.55
CA THR A 76 -17.45 -5.93 9.78
C THR A 76 -16.57 -5.40 10.91
N VAL A 77 -16.35 -4.09 10.97
CA VAL A 77 -15.57 -3.44 12.04
C VAL A 77 -16.24 -3.61 13.38
N GLU A 78 -17.55 -3.44 13.49
CA GLU A 78 -18.31 -3.63 14.72
C GLU A 78 -18.21 -5.04 15.30
N ARG A 79 -18.01 -6.03 14.45
CA ARG A 79 -17.88 -7.46 14.84
C ARG A 79 -16.44 -7.94 15.00
N THR A 80 -15.47 -7.11 14.68
CA THR A 80 -14.05 -7.46 14.71
C THR A 80 -13.28 -6.49 15.59
N GLU A 81 -13.18 -6.79 16.88
CA GLU A 81 -12.56 -5.89 17.89
C GLU A 81 -11.14 -5.43 17.52
N THR A 82 -10.41 -6.22 16.76
CA THR A 82 -9.03 -5.92 16.34
C THR A 82 -8.94 -5.15 15.05
N LEU A 83 -10.05 -4.91 14.34
CA LEU A 83 -10.10 -4.16 13.09
C LEU A 83 -10.61 -2.75 13.35
N GLN A 84 -9.85 -1.76 12.94
CA GLN A 84 -10.21 -0.35 13.13
C GLN A 84 -9.91 0.47 11.88
N TYR A 85 -10.69 1.52 11.65
CA TYR A 85 -10.34 2.56 10.68
C TYR A 85 -9.10 3.33 11.12
N ARG A 86 -8.29 3.73 10.16
CA ARG A 86 -7.42 4.89 10.35
C ARG A 86 -8.26 6.15 10.13
N TYR A 87 -8.01 7.17 10.90
CA TYR A 87 -8.77 8.42 10.84
C TYR A 87 -7.92 9.56 10.28
N VAL A 88 -8.58 10.50 9.62
CA VAL A 88 -7.94 11.71 9.11
C VAL A 88 -7.42 12.54 10.29
N LYS A 89 -6.12 12.81 10.31
CA LYS A 89 -5.53 13.67 11.35
C LYS A 89 -5.96 15.12 11.13
N GLY A 90 -6.67 15.68 12.11
CA GLY A 90 -7.22 17.06 12.01
C GLY A 90 -8.49 17.17 11.17
N GLY A 91 -9.07 16.05 10.75
CA GLY A 91 -10.39 15.98 10.09
C GLY A 91 -11.56 16.00 11.07
N GLY A 92 -12.75 15.66 10.57
CA GLY A 92 -13.95 15.50 11.38
C GLY A 92 -13.84 14.40 12.44
N TYR A 93 -14.76 14.38 13.41
CA TYR A 93 -14.76 13.34 14.44
C TYR A 93 -14.88 11.95 13.82
N ARG A 94 -13.87 11.10 14.04
CA ARG A 94 -13.77 9.75 13.51
C ARG A 94 -14.02 9.66 11.99
N GLU A 95 -13.50 10.65 11.25
CA GLU A 95 -13.53 10.62 9.79
C GLU A 95 -12.54 9.58 9.27
N PRO A 96 -13.00 8.50 8.60
CA PRO A 96 -12.12 7.46 8.09
C PRO A 96 -11.20 7.99 7.00
N LEU A 97 -9.95 7.54 7.05
CA LEU A 97 -8.98 7.86 6.02
C LEU A 97 -9.26 7.05 4.75
N VAL A 98 -9.67 7.76 3.72
CA VAL A 98 -9.93 7.21 2.38
C VAL A 98 -8.77 7.54 1.47
N VAL A 99 -8.33 6.55 0.69
CA VAL A 99 -7.36 6.74 -0.38
C VAL A 99 -8.13 6.85 -1.70
N PRO A 100 -7.90 7.90 -2.51
CA PRO A 100 -8.52 8.00 -3.82
C PRO A 100 -8.24 6.76 -4.67
N THR A 101 -9.25 6.24 -5.35
CA THR A 101 -9.14 4.99 -6.12
C THR A 101 -8.04 5.08 -7.17
N PHE A 102 -7.91 6.21 -7.84
CA PHE A 102 -6.84 6.46 -8.81
C PHE A 102 -5.44 6.29 -8.19
N ASP A 103 -5.21 6.87 -7.00
CA ASP A 103 -3.91 6.78 -6.31
C ASP A 103 -3.62 5.36 -5.86
N MET A 104 -4.66 4.67 -5.36
CA MET A 104 -4.52 3.29 -4.89
C MET A 104 -4.25 2.32 -6.04
N ASP A 105 -4.99 2.41 -7.13
CA ASP A 105 -4.80 1.56 -8.31
C ASP A 105 -3.43 1.81 -8.95
N ARG A 106 -3.00 3.05 -9.00
CA ARG A 106 -1.67 3.44 -9.45
C ARG A 106 -0.58 2.84 -8.57
N PHE A 107 -0.72 2.94 -7.25
CA PHE A 107 0.22 2.36 -6.30
C PHE A 107 0.30 0.83 -6.44
N ILE A 108 -0.84 0.15 -6.47
CA ILE A 108 -0.92 -1.30 -6.63
C ILE A 108 -0.28 -1.73 -7.95
N THR A 109 -0.58 -1.04 -9.06
CA THR A 109 0.00 -1.33 -10.37
C THR A 109 1.52 -1.23 -10.32
N ALA A 110 2.05 -0.16 -9.72
CA ALA A 110 3.48 0.06 -9.62
C ALA A 110 4.18 -1.03 -8.81
N VAL A 111 3.69 -1.35 -7.60
CA VAL A 111 4.34 -2.37 -6.76
C VAL A 111 4.18 -3.78 -7.29
N SER A 112 3.12 -4.06 -8.04
CA SER A 112 2.89 -5.36 -8.68
C SER A 112 3.71 -5.57 -9.95
N SER A 113 4.25 -4.50 -10.54
CA SER A 113 5.08 -4.57 -11.77
C SER A 113 6.49 -5.09 -11.52
N VAL A 114 6.94 -5.14 -10.27
CA VAL A 114 8.28 -5.58 -9.88
C VAL A 114 8.22 -6.71 -8.86
N LYS A 115 9.24 -7.58 -8.89
CA LYS A 115 9.30 -8.72 -7.95
C LYS A 115 9.53 -8.30 -6.51
N THR A 116 10.28 -7.23 -6.29
CA THR A 116 10.73 -6.77 -4.97
C THR A 116 10.65 -5.25 -4.89
N PRO A 117 9.45 -4.69 -4.67
CA PRO A 117 9.33 -3.26 -4.39
C PRO A 117 10.03 -2.94 -3.07
N HIS A 118 10.67 -1.79 -3.00
CA HIS A 118 11.27 -1.30 -1.77
C HIS A 118 10.32 -0.30 -1.12
N TYR A 119 9.79 -0.65 0.04
CA TYR A 119 8.83 0.18 0.75
C TYR A 119 9.50 1.10 1.77
N PHE A 120 8.90 2.26 1.99
CA PHE A 120 9.32 3.25 2.96
C PHE A 120 8.11 3.73 3.78
N GLN A 121 8.34 3.95 5.07
CA GLN A 121 7.41 4.70 5.89
C GLN A 121 7.50 6.20 5.53
N PRO A 122 6.49 7.02 5.87
CA PRO A 122 6.44 8.42 5.42
C PRO A 122 7.66 9.28 5.80
N ASP A 123 8.32 8.96 6.91
CA ASP A 123 9.47 9.68 7.46
C ASP A 123 10.83 9.14 7.00
N GLU A 124 10.85 8.01 6.31
CA GLU A 124 12.11 7.39 5.84
C GLU A 124 12.65 8.04 4.57
N ILE A 125 11.82 8.74 3.78
CA ILE A 125 12.26 9.48 2.60
C ILE A 125 12.42 10.95 2.97
N THR A 126 13.67 11.38 3.03
CA THR A 126 14.00 12.77 3.30
C THR A 126 13.99 13.61 2.01
N PRO A 127 13.80 14.95 2.09
CA PRO A 127 13.80 15.83 0.91
C PRO A 127 15.03 15.69 0.01
N ASN A 128 16.21 15.42 0.58
CA ASN A 128 17.46 15.28 -0.18
C ASN A 128 17.52 13.98 -1.01
N MET A 129 16.66 13.01 -0.74
CA MET A 129 16.57 11.76 -1.49
C MET A 129 15.76 11.92 -2.78
N TYR A 130 14.94 12.94 -2.90
CA TYR A 130 14.19 13.21 -4.12
C TYR A 130 15.10 13.74 -5.23
N GLY A 131 14.96 13.16 -6.41
CA GLY A 131 15.64 13.57 -7.62
C GLY A 131 14.72 14.34 -8.58
N SER A 132 14.91 14.12 -9.87
CA SER A 132 14.13 14.76 -10.92
C SER A 132 12.74 14.17 -11.04
N GLN A 133 11.78 14.99 -11.47
CA GLN A 133 10.48 14.54 -11.93
C GLN A 133 10.65 13.87 -13.30
N VAL A 134 10.01 12.73 -13.48
CA VAL A 134 10.14 11.93 -14.69
C VAL A 134 8.82 11.29 -15.08
N ARG A 135 8.73 10.97 -16.37
CA ARG A 135 7.68 10.10 -16.93
C ARG A 135 8.33 8.82 -17.45
N MET A 136 7.74 7.69 -17.14
CA MET A 136 8.16 6.38 -17.63
C MET A 136 7.72 6.17 -19.08
N VAL A 137 8.63 5.70 -19.93
CA VAL A 137 8.36 5.26 -21.30
C VAL A 137 8.82 3.83 -21.44
N CYS A 138 7.90 2.88 -21.44
CA CYS A 138 8.19 1.45 -21.46
C CYS A 138 7.04 0.64 -22.06
N ASP A 139 7.32 -0.59 -22.45
CA ASP A 139 6.31 -1.55 -22.87
C ASP A 139 5.75 -2.27 -21.63
N GLY A 140 4.76 -1.70 -20.99
CA GLY A 140 4.21 -2.32 -19.78
C GLY A 140 3.29 -1.43 -18.96
N PRO A 141 2.87 -1.92 -17.78
CA PRO A 141 1.88 -1.24 -16.94
C PRO A 141 2.36 0.10 -16.36
N LEU A 142 3.67 0.35 -16.38
CA LEU A 142 4.24 1.62 -15.92
C LEU A 142 4.38 2.67 -17.03
N ASN A 143 3.98 2.37 -18.26
CA ASN A 143 4.04 3.35 -19.33
C ASN A 143 3.20 4.60 -19.02
N GLY A 144 3.79 5.78 -19.17
CA GLY A 144 3.15 7.06 -18.84
C GLY A 144 3.10 7.39 -17.34
N PHE A 145 3.63 6.54 -16.44
CA PHE A 145 3.71 6.88 -15.02
C PHE A 145 4.64 8.06 -14.80
N GLU A 146 4.12 9.06 -14.12
CA GLU A 146 4.89 10.21 -13.68
C GLU A 146 5.24 10.07 -12.19
N GLY A 147 6.41 10.49 -11.81
CA GLY A 147 6.86 10.45 -10.42
C GLY A 147 8.25 11.03 -10.25
N THR A 148 8.77 10.90 -9.07
CA THR A 148 10.09 11.43 -8.71
C THR A 148 11.10 10.29 -8.63
N LEU A 149 12.29 10.50 -9.17
CA LEU A 149 13.39 9.56 -8.98
C LEU A 149 13.91 9.63 -7.54
N LEU A 150 14.20 8.47 -6.95
CA LEU A 150 14.83 8.39 -5.63
C LEU A 150 16.34 8.25 -5.76
N LYS A 151 17.06 9.09 -5.05
CA LYS A 151 18.52 9.04 -4.89
C LYS A 151 18.85 8.24 -3.63
N ILE A 152 19.39 7.05 -3.80
CA ILE A 152 19.89 6.23 -2.68
C ILE A 152 21.42 6.25 -2.74
N LYS A 153 22.03 6.71 -1.64
CA LYS A 153 23.50 6.76 -1.54
C LYS A 153 24.11 5.36 -1.76
N GLY A 154 25.09 5.29 -2.63
CA GLY A 154 25.78 4.03 -2.94
C GLY A 154 25.03 3.12 -3.93
N SER A 155 23.91 3.54 -4.49
CA SER A 155 23.16 2.80 -5.50
C SER A 155 23.23 3.50 -6.85
N GLY A 156 23.74 2.80 -7.88
CA GLY A 156 23.69 3.27 -9.27
C GLY A 156 22.34 3.04 -9.95
N LYS A 157 21.39 2.43 -9.26
CA LYS A 157 20.08 2.09 -9.83
C LYS A 157 19.11 3.25 -9.74
N LYS A 158 18.41 3.52 -10.85
CA LYS A 158 17.32 4.48 -10.90
C LYS A 158 16.06 3.86 -10.30
N ARG A 159 15.40 4.57 -9.41
CA ARG A 159 14.14 4.12 -8.79
C ARG A 159 13.11 5.22 -8.89
N LEU A 160 11.92 4.86 -9.34
CA LEU A 160 10.74 5.72 -9.33
C LEU A 160 10.02 5.58 -7.99
N VAL A 161 9.69 6.68 -7.35
CA VAL A 161 8.90 6.70 -6.12
C VAL A 161 7.42 6.85 -6.45
N VAL A 162 6.60 5.97 -5.90
CA VAL A 162 5.15 6.11 -5.84
C VAL A 162 4.73 6.20 -4.39
N THR A 163 3.80 7.10 -4.08
CA THR A 163 3.40 7.42 -2.70
C THR A 163 1.90 7.32 -2.50
N LEU A 164 1.52 6.81 -1.34
CA LEU A 164 0.21 7.07 -0.72
C LEU A 164 0.46 8.08 0.41
N PRO A 165 0.09 9.35 0.24
CA PRO A 165 0.51 10.44 1.12
C PRO A 165 0.17 10.18 2.58
N GLY A 166 1.16 10.34 3.47
CA GLY A 166 1.02 10.13 4.91
C GLY A 166 0.89 8.66 5.35
N LEU A 167 0.93 7.69 4.43
CA LEU A 167 0.74 6.27 4.73
C LEU A 167 1.97 5.43 4.38
N LEU A 168 2.40 5.49 3.11
CA LEU A 168 3.41 4.58 2.58
C LEU A 168 3.99 5.13 1.29
N ALA A 169 5.26 4.82 1.04
CA ALA A 169 5.89 5.00 -0.27
C ALA A 169 6.56 3.70 -0.73
N ALA A 170 6.69 3.55 -2.04
CA ALA A 170 7.44 2.46 -2.65
C ALA A 170 8.39 2.98 -3.71
N ALA A 171 9.61 2.46 -3.74
CA ALA A 171 10.56 2.70 -4.80
C ALA A 171 10.59 1.51 -5.76
N ILE A 172 10.31 1.79 -7.01
CA ILE A 172 10.27 0.83 -8.10
C ILE A 172 11.54 1.00 -8.93
N GLU A 173 12.30 -0.07 -9.09
CA GLU A 173 13.49 -0.05 -9.92
C GLU A 173 13.10 0.13 -11.39
N VAL A 174 13.70 1.13 -12.05
CA VAL A 174 13.55 1.35 -13.49
C VAL A 174 14.40 0.32 -14.22
N GLY A 175 13.78 -0.48 -15.08
CA GLY A 175 14.45 -1.52 -15.82
C GLY A 175 15.52 -0.97 -16.80
N SER A 176 16.44 -1.81 -17.21
CA SER A 176 17.51 -1.42 -18.15
C SER A 176 16.99 -1.11 -19.57
N THR A 177 15.81 -1.62 -19.90
CA THR A 177 15.13 -1.40 -21.19
C THR A 177 14.14 -0.26 -21.17
N ASP A 178 13.86 0.31 -19.97
CA ASP A 178 12.92 1.39 -19.80
C ASP A 178 13.60 2.74 -20.03
N TYR A 179 12.86 3.66 -20.61
CA TYR A 179 13.29 5.05 -20.77
C TYR A 179 12.56 5.93 -19.78
N ILE A 180 13.21 7.03 -19.41
CA ILE A 180 12.60 8.08 -18.60
C ILE A 180 12.74 9.41 -19.33
N GLU A 181 11.64 10.16 -19.36
CA GLU A 181 11.62 11.56 -19.81
C GLU A 181 11.64 12.48 -18.60
N LEU A 182 12.44 13.54 -18.65
CA LEU A 182 12.38 14.62 -17.65
C LEU A 182 11.15 15.48 -17.92
N ILE A 183 10.40 15.81 -16.89
CA ILE A 183 9.18 16.64 -16.97
C ILE A 183 9.24 17.83 -16.03
#